data_41b64cf1818f1b044e20f02aedec6242
#
_entry.id   41b64cf1818f1b044e20f02aedec6242
#
_cell.length_a   1.000
_cell.length_b   1.000
_cell.length_c   1.000
_cell.angle_alpha   90.00
_cell.angle_beta   90.00
_cell.angle_gamma   90.00
#
_symmetry.space_group_name_H-M   'P 1'
#
loop_
_entity.id
_entity.type
_entity.pdbx_description
1 polymer ?
#
loop_
_entity_poly.entity_id
_entity_poly.type
_entity_poly.pdbx_seq_one_letter_code
_entity_poly.pdbx_strand_id
1 'polypeptide(L)'
;MELAWHIVAAEHRFYGGIVAGVFDFAPIHQPETVGTARDIAQWYGQSFERNFRTLAELSGEQLVKVLDFRGLFRLPAVAYLNFSLHHTIHHRGQLSTYLRAMGGKVPSIYGESHDSAEAKKAAQTPT
;
A
#
# COMPACT_ATOMS: atom_id res chain seq x y z
N MET A 1 6.62 -7.58 -10.68
CA MET A 1 7.18 -7.28 -9.35
C MET A 1 7.27 -5.78 -9.07
N GLU A 2 7.63 -4.96 -10.04
CA GLU A 2 7.79 -3.51 -9.90
C GLU A 2 6.56 -2.79 -9.30
N LEU A 3 5.35 -3.11 -9.78
CA LEU A 3 4.13 -2.51 -9.24
C LEU A 3 3.90 -2.87 -7.76
N ALA A 4 4.17 -4.10 -7.37
CA ALA A 4 4.02 -4.51 -5.96
C ALA A 4 5.01 -3.75 -5.07
N TRP A 5 6.27 -3.62 -5.51
CA TRP A 5 7.26 -2.81 -4.81
C TRP A 5 6.87 -1.33 -4.75
N HIS A 6 6.39 -0.78 -5.87
CA HIS A 6 5.92 0.61 -5.92
C HIS A 6 4.84 0.92 -4.87
N ILE A 7 3.87 0.01 -4.70
CA ILE A 7 2.80 0.19 -3.70
C ILE A 7 3.37 0.33 -2.29
N VAL A 8 4.22 -0.61 -1.89
CA VAL A 8 4.74 -0.65 -0.52
C VAL A 8 5.77 0.45 -0.26
N ALA A 9 6.60 0.78 -1.24
CA ALA A 9 7.57 1.86 -1.14
C ALA A 9 6.90 3.24 -1.08
N ALA A 10 5.84 3.47 -1.85
CA ALA A 10 5.08 4.71 -1.82
C ALA A 10 4.39 4.91 -0.46
N GLU A 11 3.74 3.88 0.08
CA GLU A 11 3.12 3.96 1.41
C GLU A 11 4.15 4.25 2.50
N HIS A 12 5.30 3.57 2.45
CA HIS A 12 6.41 3.83 3.37
C HIS A 12 6.88 5.29 3.29
N ARG A 13 6.98 5.87 2.08
CA ARG A 13 7.32 7.28 1.90
C ARG A 13 6.28 8.21 2.51
N PHE A 14 4.99 7.96 2.29
CA PHE A 14 3.93 8.79 2.86
C PHE A 14 4.02 8.80 4.38
N TYR A 15 4.09 7.64 5.00
CA TYR A 15 4.14 7.54 6.46
C TYR A 15 5.43 8.15 7.03
N GLY A 16 6.57 7.88 6.40
CA GLY A 16 7.85 8.46 6.81
C GLY A 16 7.87 9.98 6.69
N GLY A 17 7.30 10.54 5.61
CA GLY A 17 7.20 11.99 5.41
C GLY A 17 6.28 12.67 6.43
N ILE A 18 5.14 12.06 6.76
CA ILE A 18 4.22 12.54 7.78
C ILE A 18 4.91 12.57 9.14
N VAL A 19 5.59 11.49 9.53
CA VAL A 19 6.31 11.37 10.79
C VAL A 19 7.45 12.37 10.88
N ALA A 20 8.26 12.50 9.82
CA ALA A 20 9.38 13.44 9.77
C ALA A 20 8.94 14.92 9.65
N GLY A 21 7.68 15.16 9.25
CA GLY A 21 7.18 16.50 8.95
C GLY A 21 7.80 17.14 7.71
N VAL A 22 8.34 16.33 6.81
CA VAL A 22 8.92 16.69 5.52
C VAL A 22 9.01 15.45 4.63
N PHE A 23 8.75 15.60 3.32
CA PHE A 23 8.89 14.50 2.38
C PHE A 23 10.30 14.42 1.80
N ASP A 24 10.90 13.24 1.86
CA ASP A 24 12.08 12.86 1.09
C ASP A 24 11.65 12.14 -0.19
N PHE A 25 12.12 12.63 -1.34
CA PHE A 25 11.82 12.07 -2.65
C PHE A 25 12.98 11.28 -3.27
N ALA A 26 14.02 10.99 -2.48
CA ALA A 26 15.04 10.05 -2.90
C ALA A 26 14.42 8.68 -3.25
N PRO A 27 14.93 7.97 -4.26
CA PRO A 27 14.42 6.64 -4.60
C PRO A 27 14.49 5.68 -3.41
N ILE A 28 13.40 5.00 -3.13
CA ILE A 28 13.39 3.88 -2.19
C ILE A 28 13.70 2.62 -3.01
N HIS A 29 14.97 2.24 -3.01
CA HIS A 29 15.41 1.06 -3.76
C HIS A 29 14.91 -0.22 -3.10
N GLN A 30 14.49 -1.17 -3.94
CA GLN A 30 14.16 -2.52 -3.49
C GLN A 30 15.45 -3.18 -2.99
N PRO A 31 15.50 -3.67 -1.75
CA PRO A 31 16.67 -4.38 -1.25
C PRO A 31 16.96 -5.62 -2.08
N GLU A 32 18.23 -5.96 -2.26
CA GLU A 32 18.63 -7.18 -3.02
C GLU A 32 18.05 -8.47 -2.40
N THR A 33 17.80 -8.46 -1.09
CA THR A 33 17.18 -9.57 -0.36
C THR A 33 15.68 -9.73 -0.63
N VAL A 34 15.04 -8.76 -1.30
CA VAL A 34 13.60 -8.76 -1.62
C VAL A 34 13.43 -9.13 -3.10
N GLY A 35 13.48 -10.42 -3.40
CA GLY A 35 13.45 -10.93 -4.77
C GLY A 35 12.09 -11.51 -5.22
N THR A 36 11.19 -11.79 -4.29
CA THR A 36 9.88 -12.43 -4.57
C THR A 36 8.70 -11.60 -4.05
N ALA A 37 7.49 -11.91 -4.51
CA ALA A 37 6.27 -11.30 -3.99
C ALA A 37 6.07 -11.57 -2.48
N ARG A 38 6.53 -12.72 -1.99
CA ARG A 38 6.51 -13.07 -0.57
C ARG A 38 7.44 -12.17 0.23
N ASP A 39 8.65 -11.90 -0.28
CA ASP A 39 9.61 -11.03 0.37
C ASP A 39 9.08 -9.59 0.45
N ILE A 40 8.42 -9.12 -0.63
CA ILE A 40 7.74 -7.80 -0.63
C ILE A 40 6.65 -7.75 0.45
N ALA A 41 5.81 -8.79 0.55
CA ALA A 41 4.76 -8.86 1.57
C ALA A 41 5.34 -8.87 3.00
N GLN A 42 6.43 -9.60 3.22
CA GLN A 42 7.12 -9.64 4.50
C GLN A 42 7.76 -8.29 4.84
N TRP A 43 8.46 -7.66 3.90
CA TRP A 43 9.03 -6.33 4.06
C TRP A 43 7.93 -5.30 4.38
N TYR A 44 6.81 -5.36 3.67
CA TYR A 44 5.66 -4.51 3.91
C TYR A 44 5.12 -4.67 5.33
N GLY A 45 4.86 -5.89 5.79
CA GLY A 45 4.34 -6.13 7.13
C GLY A 45 5.23 -5.53 8.22
N GLN A 46 6.55 -5.71 8.10
CA GLN A 46 7.51 -5.17 9.06
C GLN A 46 7.61 -3.63 9.01
N SER A 47 7.62 -3.04 7.81
CA SER A 47 7.71 -1.59 7.65
C SER A 47 6.42 -0.90 8.04
N PHE A 48 5.26 -1.49 7.73
CA PHE A 48 3.95 -0.98 8.12
C PHE A 48 3.81 -0.93 9.64
N GLU A 49 4.16 -1.99 10.33
CA GLU A 49 4.05 -2.04 11.80
C GLU A 49 4.90 -0.96 12.48
N ARG A 50 6.14 -0.77 12.03
CA ARG A 50 7.00 0.30 12.52
C ARG A 50 6.41 1.68 12.26
N ASN A 51 6.00 1.93 11.02
CA ASN A 51 5.42 3.22 10.61
C ASN A 51 4.13 3.51 11.36
N PHE A 52 3.26 2.51 11.53
CA PHE A 52 1.99 2.67 12.22
C PHE A 52 2.18 3.03 13.70
N ARG A 53 3.12 2.40 14.39
CA ARG A 53 3.45 2.75 15.78
C ARG A 53 3.90 4.20 15.88
N THR A 54 4.79 4.64 15.00
CA THR A 54 5.30 6.01 15.02
C THR A 54 4.22 7.03 14.66
N LEU A 55 3.33 6.70 13.70
CA LEU A 55 2.17 7.56 13.37
C LEU A 55 1.20 7.72 14.56
N ALA A 56 0.99 6.65 15.32
CA ALA A 56 0.10 6.68 16.48
C ALA A 56 0.60 7.58 17.63
N GLU A 57 1.89 7.88 17.64
CA GLU A 57 2.53 8.75 18.64
C GLU A 57 2.50 10.24 18.25
N LEU A 58 2.07 10.59 17.04
CA LEU A 58 2.05 11.97 16.57
C LEU A 58 1.02 12.80 17.31
N SER A 59 1.43 14.02 17.70
CA SER A 59 0.54 15.01 18.29
C SER A 59 -0.41 15.61 17.23
N GLY A 60 -1.53 16.19 17.69
CA GLY A 60 -2.42 16.94 16.82
C GLY A 60 -1.71 18.09 16.08
N GLU A 61 -0.75 18.76 16.72
CA GLU A 61 0.04 19.82 16.10
C GLU A 61 0.88 19.28 14.94
N GLN A 62 1.51 18.13 15.08
CA GLN A 62 2.26 17.48 14.01
C GLN A 62 1.34 17.06 12.86
N LEU A 63 0.14 16.56 13.15
CA LEU A 63 -0.83 16.12 12.14
C LEU A 63 -1.43 17.29 11.32
N VAL A 64 -1.54 18.49 11.88
CA VAL A 64 -2.04 19.66 11.14
C VAL A 64 -0.93 20.49 10.49
N LYS A 65 0.34 20.16 10.72
CA LYS A 65 1.47 20.80 10.06
C LYS A 65 1.35 20.67 8.54
N VAL A 66 1.46 21.80 7.83
CA VAL A 66 1.42 21.82 6.37
C VAL A 66 2.74 21.30 5.79
N LEU A 67 2.65 20.26 4.98
CA LEU A 67 3.78 19.65 4.28
C LEU A 67 3.68 19.96 2.77
N ASP A 68 4.82 20.20 2.15
CA ASP A 68 4.93 20.37 0.71
C ASP A 68 5.24 19.03 0.03
N PHE A 69 4.49 18.72 -1.02
CA PHE A 69 4.71 17.55 -1.86
C PHE A 69 5.17 17.96 -3.26
N ARG A 70 6.45 18.21 -3.44
CA ARG A 70 7.11 18.60 -4.70
C ARG A 70 6.54 19.89 -5.33
N GLY A 71 6.04 20.81 -4.54
CA GLY A 71 5.38 22.02 -5.06
C GLY A 71 4.02 21.76 -5.72
N LEU A 72 3.57 20.49 -5.80
CA LEU A 72 2.28 20.12 -6.39
C LEU A 72 1.13 20.29 -5.40
N PHE A 73 1.37 19.94 -4.15
CA PHE A 73 0.39 20.01 -3.07
C PHE A 73 1.04 20.54 -1.80
N ARG A 74 0.28 21.37 -1.08
CA ARG A 74 0.64 21.87 0.26
C ARG A 74 -0.56 21.62 1.16
N LEU A 75 -0.53 20.53 1.91
CA LEU A 75 -1.65 20.03 2.71
C LEU A 75 -1.19 19.72 4.14
N PRO A 76 -2.11 19.72 5.12
CA PRO A 76 -1.83 19.18 6.44
C PRO A 76 -1.33 17.73 6.37
N ALA A 77 -0.40 17.37 7.25
CA ALA A 77 0.21 16.04 7.27
C ALA A 77 -0.84 14.90 7.26
N VAL A 78 -1.92 15.07 8.04
CA VAL A 78 -3.02 14.08 8.12
C VAL A 78 -3.70 13.84 6.76
N ALA A 79 -3.76 14.84 5.87
CA ALA A 79 -4.37 14.68 4.56
C ALA A 79 -3.59 13.69 3.67
N TYR A 80 -2.29 13.56 3.88
CA TYR A 80 -1.47 12.61 3.13
C TYR A 80 -1.69 11.15 3.55
N LEU A 81 -2.32 10.86 4.68
CA LEU A 81 -2.82 9.52 5.01
C LEU A 81 -3.89 9.09 4.01
N ASN A 82 -4.78 10.02 3.67
CA ASN A 82 -5.82 9.78 2.66
C ASN A 82 -5.22 9.61 1.25
N PHE A 83 -4.20 10.38 0.91
CA PHE A 83 -3.45 10.20 -0.33
C PHE A 83 -2.82 8.82 -0.41
N SER A 84 -2.14 8.38 0.65
CA SER A 84 -1.55 7.05 0.73
C SER A 84 -2.59 5.95 0.53
N LEU A 85 -3.74 6.07 1.19
CA LEU A 85 -4.84 5.11 1.05
C LEU A 85 -5.36 5.04 -0.39
N HIS A 86 -5.66 6.18 -1.01
CA HIS A 86 -6.15 6.22 -2.39
C HIS A 86 -5.11 5.72 -3.39
N HIS A 87 -3.84 6.04 -3.20
CA HIS A 87 -2.74 5.53 -4.01
C HIS A 87 -2.68 4.00 -3.94
N THR A 88 -2.75 3.44 -2.74
CA THR A 88 -2.75 1.98 -2.53
C THR A 88 -3.98 1.32 -3.17
N ILE A 89 -5.17 1.89 -3.01
CA ILE A 89 -6.41 1.39 -3.64
C ILE A 89 -6.28 1.39 -5.16
N HIS A 90 -5.78 2.49 -5.74
CA HIS A 90 -5.60 2.62 -7.19
C HIS A 90 -4.67 1.53 -7.75
N HIS A 91 -3.49 1.41 -7.20
CA HIS A 91 -2.50 0.45 -7.67
C HIS A 91 -2.84 -1.01 -7.35
N ARG A 92 -3.55 -1.26 -6.24
CA ARG A 92 -4.11 -2.58 -5.95
C ARG A 92 -5.12 -3.02 -7.01
N GLY A 93 -5.95 -2.08 -7.50
CA GLY A 93 -6.85 -2.36 -8.63
C GLY A 93 -6.07 -2.74 -9.90
N GLN A 94 -5.01 -2.02 -10.23
CA GLN A 94 -4.12 -2.37 -11.34
C GLN A 94 -3.47 -3.75 -11.16
N LEU A 95 -2.95 -4.03 -9.95
CA LEU A 95 -2.33 -5.31 -9.64
C LEU A 95 -3.32 -6.47 -9.80
N SER A 96 -4.58 -6.29 -9.38
CA SER A 96 -5.65 -7.28 -9.56
C SER A 96 -5.93 -7.55 -11.03
N THR A 97 -5.93 -6.51 -11.87
CA THR A 97 -6.12 -6.65 -13.33
C THR A 97 -4.96 -7.42 -13.97
N TYR A 98 -3.73 -7.07 -13.63
CA TYR A 98 -2.54 -7.78 -14.14
C TYR A 98 -2.49 -9.23 -13.67
N LEU A 99 -2.81 -9.49 -12.40
CA LEU A 99 -2.85 -10.85 -11.85
C LEU A 99 -3.83 -11.73 -12.63
N ARG A 100 -5.01 -11.20 -12.94
CA ARG A 100 -6.02 -11.91 -13.72
C ARG A 100 -5.57 -12.16 -15.17
N ALA A 101 -4.95 -11.18 -15.81
CA ALA A 101 -4.38 -11.33 -17.15
C ALA A 101 -3.27 -12.39 -17.22
N MET A 102 -2.55 -12.60 -16.10
CA MET A 102 -1.53 -13.63 -15.96
C MET A 102 -2.10 -15.01 -15.55
N GLY A 103 -3.42 -15.19 -15.50
CA GLY A 103 -4.07 -16.44 -15.11
C GLY A 103 -4.13 -16.64 -13.59
N GLY A 104 -3.77 -15.66 -12.79
CA GLY A 104 -3.86 -15.74 -11.34
C GLY A 104 -5.29 -15.48 -10.83
N LYS A 105 -5.56 -15.92 -9.60
CA LYS A 105 -6.82 -15.65 -8.92
C LYS A 105 -6.73 -14.36 -8.10
N VAL A 106 -7.82 -13.59 -8.12
CA VAL A 106 -7.93 -12.34 -7.34
C VAL A 106 -8.69 -12.64 -6.06
N PRO A 107 -8.11 -12.37 -4.87
CA PRO A 107 -8.80 -12.58 -3.61
C PRO A 107 -9.96 -11.61 -3.43
N SER A 108 -10.87 -11.95 -2.52
CA SER A 108 -11.92 -11.04 -2.06
C SER A 108 -11.31 -9.88 -1.28
N ILE A 109 -11.68 -8.64 -1.64
CA ILE A 109 -11.16 -7.42 -1.00
C ILE A 109 -12.29 -6.63 -0.34
N TYR A 110 -13.32 -6.30 -1.10
CA TYR A 110 -14.52 -5.58 -0.62
C TYR A 110 -15.77 -6.44 -0.71
N GLY A 111 -15.71 -7.66 -0.27
CA GLY A 111 -16.74 -8.67 -0.41
C GLY A 111 -16.31 -9.77 -1.36
N GLU A 112 -17.27 -10.47 -1.94
CA GLU A 112 -16.99 -11.65 -2.76
C GLU A 112 -16.37 -11.27 -4.12
N SER A 113 -15.26 -11.92 -4.49
CA SER A 113 -14.70 -11.84 -5.84
C SER A 113 -15.33 -12.91 -6.74
N HIS A 114 -15.19 -12.75 -8.06
CA HIS A 114 -15.60 -13.78 -9.01
C HIS A 114 -14.94 -15.14 -8.67
N ASP A 115 -13.64 -15.14 -8.39
CA ASP A 115 -12.90 -16.36 -8.11
C ASP A 115 -13.35 -17.04 -6.81
N SER A 116 -13.71 -16.26 -5.77
CA SER A 116 -14.25 -16.81 -4.52
C SER A 116 -15.67 -17.36 -4.69
N ALA A 117 -16.49 -16.71 -5.53
CA ALA A 117 -17.81 -17.19 -5.86
C ALA A 117 -17.76 -18.53 -6.64
N GLU A 118 -16.90 -18.64 -7.64
CA GLU A 118 -16.72 -19.87 -8.39
C GLU A 118 -16.17 -21.01 -7.52
N ALA A 119 -15.23 -20.71 -6.63
CA ALA A 119 -14.72 -21.72 -5.68
C ALA A 119 -15.83 -22.23 -4.75
N LYS A 120 -16.74 -21.38 -4.28
CA LYS A 120 -17.88 -21.79 -3.45
C LYS A 120 -18.86 -22.65 -4.25
N LYS A 121 -19.17 -22.28 -5.49
CA LYS A 121 -20.06 -23.09 -6.36
C LYS A 121 -19.46 -24.48 -6.58
N ALA A 122 -18.18 -24.56 -6.91
CA ALA A 122 -17.51 -25.84 -7.12
C ALA A 122 -17.54 -26.74 -5.86
N ALA A 123 -17.41 -26.14 -4.67
CA ALA A 123 -17.49 -26.89 -3.40
C ALA A 123 -18.91 -27.36 -3.04
N GLN A 124 -19.95 -26.76 -3.63
CA GLN A 124 -21.36 -27.11 -3.35
C GLN A 124 -21.94 -28.07 -4.39
N THR A 125 -21.22 -28.43 -5.46
CA THR A 125 -21.66 -29.39 -6.46
C THR A 125 -21.37 -30.81 -5.94
N PRO A 126 -22.39 -31.65 -5.59
CA PRO A 126 -22.16 -33.03 -5.17
C PRO A 126 -21.61 -33.83 -6.35
N THR A 127 -20.61 -34.64 -6.10
CA THR A 127 -20.13 -35.69 -7.01
C THR A 127 -21.14 -36.80 -7.12
#